data_1b7e2b8aa0db7ffbf36f84b70260fcc0
#
_entry.id   1b7e2b8aa0db7ffbf36f84b70260fcc0
#
_cell.length_a   1.000
_cell.length_b   1.000
_cell.length_c   1.000
_cell.angle_alpha   90.00
_cell.angle_beta   90.00
_cell.angle_gamma   90.00
#
_symmetry.space_group_name_H-M   'P 1'
#
loop_
_entity.id
_entity.type
_entity.pdbx_description
1 polymer ?
#
loop_
_entity_poly.entity_id
_entity_poly.type
_entity_poly.pdbx_seq_one_letter_code
_entity_poly.pdbx_strand_id
1 'polypeptide(L)'
;MVIKAVNGKYPSIPTDCYVAENATIVGDVSFGTSCSVWFNAVIRGDVNFITIGNKVNVQDGAVIHCTYKKHPTIIGNNVSIGHNAIVHGCVIHDNVLIGMGAIVMDNCIIESNSIVAAGAVITQNTVVSSGSIWAGVPAKKVKDIDQSEFAGEIGRISDNYVMYSNWFKED
;
A
#
# COMPACT_ATOMS: atom_id res chain seq x y z
N MET A 1 -13.83 -4.56 12.97
CA MET A 1 -12.38 -4.58 12.66
C MET A 1 -11.64 -5.43 13.70
N VAL A 2 -10.53 -6.05 13.30
CA VAL A 2 -9.62 -6.74 14.21
C VAL A 2 -8.34 -5.91 14.34
N ILE A 3 -8.16 -5.22 15.48
CA ILE A 3 -6.92 -4.51 15.79
C ILE A 3 -6.33 -5.16 17.03
N LYS A 4 -5.11 -5.76 16.90
CA LYS A 4 -4.58 -6.59 17.95
C LYS A 4 -3.05 -6.44 18.10
N ALA A 5 -2.59 -6.42 19.34
CA ALA A 5 -1.16 -6.48 19.66
C ALA A 5 -0.57 -7.86 19.34
N VAL A 6 0.67 -7.88 18.89
CA VAL A 6 1.51 -9.07 18.74
C VAL A 6 2.88 -8.76 19.34
N ASN A 7 3.37 -9.63 20.23
CA ASN A 7 4.65 -9.45 20.94
C ASN A 7 4.81 -8.08 21.62
N GLY A 8 3.72 -7.58 22.23
CA GLY A 8 3.72 -6.28 22.91
C GLY A 8 3.66 -5.05 22.00
N LYS A 9 3.62 -5.22 20.70
CA LYS A 9 3.46 -4.15 19.71
C LYS A 9 2.00 -4.04 19.30
N TYR A 10 1.44 -2.83 19.39
CA TYR A 10 0.07 -2.51 19.04
C TYR A 10 0.05 -1.53 17.88
N PRO A 11 -0.85 -1.69 16.89
CA PRO A 11 -0.94 -0.76 15.76
C PRO A 11 -1.18 0.68 16.20
N SER A 12 -0.40 1.62 15.63
CA SER A 12 -0.56 3.06 15.83
C SER A 12 -1.33 3.64 14.64
N ILE A 13 -2.59 4.00 14.85
CA ILE A 13 -3.51 4.48 13.82
C ILE A 13 -4.07 5.84 14.26
N PRO A 14 -3.79 6.94 13.53
CA PRO A 14 -4.39 8.24 13.80
C PRO A 14 -5.91 8.22 13.70
N THR A 15 -6.58 9.07 14.48
CA THR A 15 -8.06 9.11 14.57
C THR A 15 -8.74 9.58 13.30
N ASP A 16 -8.03 10.26 12.42
CA ASP A 16 -8.52 10.72 11.11
C ASP A 16 -8.49 9.62 10.04
N CYS A 17 -7.86 8.48 10.33
CA CYS A 17 -7.87 7.31 9.44
C CYS A 17 -9.23 6.59 9.48
N TYR A 18 -9.58 5.98 8.35
CA TYR A 18 -10.71 5.06 8.24
C TYR A 18 -10.25 3.61 8.25
N VAL A 19 -10.91 2.77 9.03
CA VAL A 19 -10.67 1.32 9.04
C VAL A 19 -12.03 0.61 8.99
N ALA A 20 -12.28 -0.12 7.90
CA ALA A 20 -13.52 -0.87 7.71
C ALA A 20 -13.72 -1.91 8.83
N GLU A 21 -15.00 -2.20 9.17
CA GLU A 21 -15.40 -3.04 10.30
C GLU A 21 -14.88 -4.49 10.23
N ASN A 22 -14.50 -4.99 9.07
CA ASN A 22 -13.95 -6.33 8.89
C ASN A 22 -12.47 -6.35 8.43
N ALA A 23 -11.79 -5.21 8.43
CA ALA A 23 -10.35 -5.15 8.21
C ALA A 23 -9.57 -5.70 9.42
N THR A 24 -8.37 -6.23 9.15
CA THR A 24 -7.48 -6.80 10.17
C THR A 24 -6.14 -6.08 10.16
N ILE A 25 -5.75 -5.48 11.30
CA ILE A 25 -4.48 -4.80 11.47
C ILE A 25 -3.83 -5.31 12.76
N VAL A 26 -2.67 -5.97 12.68
CA VAL A 26 -2.06 -6.58 13.87
C VAL A 26 -0.55 -6.33 13.94
N GLY A 27 -0.04 -6.19 15.16
CA GLY A 27 1.39 -6.11 15.45
C GLY A 27 2.00 -4.73 15.28
N ASP A 28 3.26 -4.67 14.88
CA ASP A 28 4.05 -3.45 14.72
C ASP A 28 3.72 -2.73 13.41
N VAL A 29 2.62 -2.01 13.40
CA VAL A 29 2.11 -1.25 12.24
C VAL A 29 1.91 0.20 12.65
N SER A 30 2.47 1.14 11.89
CA SER A 30 2.29 2.57 12.09
C SER A 30 1.75 3.26 10.84
N PHE A 31 0.76 4.13 11.03
CA PHE A 31 0.15 4.91 9.96
C PHE A 31 0.43 6.40 10.12
N GLY A 32 0.57 7.08 8.99
CA GLY A 32 0.39 8.52 8.89
C GLY A 32 -1.08 8.92 8.87
N THR A 33 -1.35 10.18 8.56
CA THR A 33 -2.70 10.77 8.59
C THR A 33 -3.50 10.49 7.31
N SER A 34 -4.82 10.60 7.40
CA SER A 34 -5.76 10.52 6.26
C SER A 34 -5.68 9.23 5.46
N CYS A 35 -5.32 8.13 6.12
CA CYS A 35 -5.28 6.80 5.51
C CYS A 35 -6.64 6.11 5.54
N SER A 36 -6.85 5.15 4.63
CA SER A 36 -8.05 4.31 4.63
C SER A 36 -7.72 2.84 4.39
N VAL A 37 -8.28 1.96 5.22
CA VAL A 37 -8.14 0.51 5.12
C VAL A 37 -9.51 -0.10 4.92
N TRP A 38 -9.70 -0.73 3.77
CA TRP A 38 -11.00 -1.15 3.28
C TRP A 38 -11.33 -2.60 3.64
N PHE A 39 -12.49 -3.05 3.16
CA PHE A 39 -13.09 -4.31 3.60
C PHE A 39 -12.20 -5.53 3.30
N ASN A 40 -12.08 -6.43 4.26
CA ASN A 40 -11.26 -7.66 4.19
C ASN A 40 -9.75 -7.42 3.97
N ALA A 41 -9.26 -6.18 4.03
CA ALA A 41 -7.83 -5.93 3.97
C ALA A 41 -7.12 -6.46 5.22
N VAL A 42 -5.90 -7.01 5.04
CA VAL A 42 -5.08 -7.57 6.13
C VAL A 42 -3.71 -6.90 6.14
N ILE A 43 -3.38 -6.25 7.26
CA ILE A 43 -2.06 -5.64 7.49
C ILE A 43 -1.45 -6.29 8.73
N ARG A 44 -0.39 -7.08 8.53
CA ARG A 44 0.16 -7.94 9.57
C ARG A 44 1.64 -7.70 9.82
N GLY A 45 1.95 -6.88 10.85
CA GLY A 45 3.30 -6.55 11.33
C GLY A 45 3.73 -7.42 12.53
N ASP A 46 3.58 -8.74 12.41
CA ASP A 46 3.85 -9.68 13.51
C ASP A 46 5.29 -10.20 13.55
N VAL A 47 5.98 -10.20 12.42
CA VAL A 47 7.33 -10.73 12.26
C VAL A 47 8.38 -9.65 11.95
N ASN A 48 7.93 -8.48 11.53
CA ASN A 48 8.72 -7.28 11.30
C ASN A 48 7.77 -6.06 11.33
N PHE A 49 8.29 -4.84 11.26
CA PHE A 49 7.47 -3.64 11.27
C PHE A 49 6.91 -3.29 9.88
N ILE A 50 5.79 -2.58 9.89
CA ILE A 50 5.17 -1.98 8.70
C ILE A 50 4.96 -0.49 9.01
N THR A 51 5.49 0.36 8.13
CA THR A 51 5.28 1.81 8.21
C THR A 51 4.51 2.29 6.98
N ILE A 52 3.44 3.05 7.20
CA ILE A 52 2.56 3.56 6.16
C ILE A 52 2.51 5.08 6.29
N GLY A 53 2.80 5.80 5.21
CA GLY A 53 2.79 7.26 5.15
C GLY A 53 1.38 7.86 5.17
N ASN A 54 1.29 9.11 4.74
CA ASN A 54 0.02 9.84 4.74
C ASN A 54 -0.79 9.58 3.46
N LYS A 55 -2.14 9.71 3.54
CA LYS A 55 -3.06 9.55 2.40
C LYS A 55 -2.87 8.23 1.64
N VAL A 56 -2.57 7.15 2.34
CA VAL A 56 -2.47 5.81 1.77
C VAL A 56 -3.83 5.14 1.83
N ASN A 57 -4.27 4.53 0.73
CA ASN A 57 -5.46 3.68 0.72
C ASN A 57 -5.07 2.22 0.47
N VAL A 58 -5.53 1.35 1.36
CA VAL A 58 -5.35 -0.10 1.26
C VAL A 58 -6.73 -0.69 0.95
N GLN A 59 -6.94 -1.03 -0.32
CA GLN A 59 -8.24 -1.38 -0.85
C GLN A 59 -8.66 -2.81 -0.47
N ASP A 60 -9.92 -3.13 -0.78
CA ASP A 60 -10.57 -4.36 -0.34
C ASP A 60 -9.75 -5.61 -0.68
N GLY A 61 -9.61 -6.50 0.31
CA GLY A 61 -8.90 -7.75 0.17
C GLY A 61 -7.39 -7.66 0.01
N ALA A 62 -6.80 -6.46 0.00
CA ALA A 62 -5.35 -6.32 -0.10
C ALA A 62 -4.63 -6.88 1.13
N VAL A 63 -3.44 -7.44 0.93
CA VAL A 63 -2.63 -8.02 2.01
C VAL A 63 -1.28 -7.33 2.07
N ILE A 64 -0.93 -6.80 3.24
CA ILE A 64 0.39 -6.23 3.52
C ILE A 64 1.06 -7.04 4.62
N HIS A 65 2.25 -7.56 4.33
CA HIS A 65 3.02 -8.34 5.27
C HIS A 65 4.53 -8.07 5.10
N CYS A 66 5.37 -8.77 5.83
CA CYS A 66 6.82 -8.57 5.86
C CYS A 66 7.55 -9.90 6.15
N THR A 67 8.85 -9.94 5.89
CA THR A 67 9.69 -11.12 6.17
C THR A 67 10.35 -11.01 7.53
N TYR A 68 10.30 -12.11 8.30
CA TYR A 68 10.86 -12.19 9.65
C TYR A 68 12.31 -11.70 9.72
N LYS A 69 12.53 -10.63 10.48
CA LYS A 69 13.83 -10.00 10.74
C LYS A 69 14.65 -9.58 9.51
N LYS A 70 14.11 -9.66 8.30
CA LYS A 70 14.85 -9.32 7.06
C LYS A 70 14.28 -8.09 6.37
N HIS A 71 13.07 -8.20 5.86
CA HIS A 71 12.47 -7.18 5.00
C HIS A 71 11.20 -6.64 5.66
N PRO A 72 11.28 -5.43 6.27
CA PRO A 72 10.08 -4.69 6.68
C PRO A 72 9.30 -4.24 5.44
N THR A 73 8.07 -3.78 5.63
CA THR A 73 7.32 -3.11 4.58
C THR A 73 7.22 -1.62 4.90
N ILE A 74 7.71 -0.78 3.99
CA ILE A 74 7.72 0.68 4.15
C ILE A 74 6.98 1.29 2.97
N ILE A 75 5.93 2.05 3.26
CA ILE A 75 5.06 2.67 2.26
C ILE A 75 5.08 4.18 2.48
N GLY A 76 5.40 4.92 1.44
CA GLY A 76 5.43 6.39 1.44
C GLY A 76 4.05 7.03 1.41
N ASN A 77 4.00 8.29 1.00
CA ASN A 77 2.76 9.08 0.98
C ASN A 77 2.03 8.95 -0.36
N ASN A 78 0.71 9.19 -0.35
CA ASN A 78 -0.13 9.16 -1.57
C ASN A 78 -0.01 7.84 -2.34
N VAL A 79 0.06 6.71 -1.64
CA VAL A 79 0.15 5.39 -2.26
C VAL A 79 -1.22 4.74 -2.28
N SER A 80 -1.60 4.19 -3.43
CA SER A 80 -2.82 3.40 -3.58
C SER A 80 -2.46 1.92 -3.74
N ILE A 81 -2.91 1.09 -2.82
CA ILE A 81 -2.78 -0.37 -2.88
C ILE A 81 -4.12 -0.93 -3.35
N GLY A 82 -4.18 -1.33 -4.62
CA GLY A 82 -5.38 -1.78 -5.29
C GLY A 82 -6.01 -3.04 -4.69
N HIS A 83 -7.30 -3.26 -5.01
CA HIS A 83 -8.06 -4.42 -4.52
C HIS A 83 -7.31 -5.74 -4.74
N ASN A 84 -7.27 -6.59 -3.73
CA ASN A 84 -6.59 -7.90 -3.74
C ASN A 84 -5.09 -7.87 -4.06
N ALA A 85 -4.43 -6.73 -3.98
CA ALA A 85 -2.99 -6.66 -4.17
C ALA A 85 -2.24 -7.26 -2.97
N ILE A 86 -1.05 -7.80 -3.22
CA ILE A 86 -0.15 -8.33 -2.18
C ILE A 86 1.11 -7.47 -2.17
N VAL A 87 1.42 -6.90 -1.00
CA VAL A 87 2.63 -6.10 -0.77
C VAL A 87 3.43 -6.77 0.35
N HIS A 88 4.62 -7.25 0.04
CA HIS A 88 5.36 -8.08 0.96
C HIS A 88 6.83 -7.68 1.04
N GLY A 89 7.30 -7.29 2.25
CA GLY A 89 8.71 -7.07 2.56
C GLY A 89 9.46 -6.10 1.62
N CYS A 90 8.85 -4.99 1.24
CA CYS A 90 9.36 -4.07 0.22
C CYS A 90 9.28 -2.60 0.64
N VAL A 91 9.91 -1.74 -0.14
CA VAL A 91 9.84 -0.28 0.00
C VAL A 91 9.07 0.30 -1.18
N ILE A 92 8.02 1.04 -0.88
CA ILE A 92 7.23 1.79 -1.86
C ILE A 92 7.37 3.26 -1.51
N HIS A 93 7.91 4.04 -2.42
CA HIS A 93 8.06 5.49 -2.25
C HIS A 93 6.75 6.24 -2.52
N ASP A 94 6.82 7.57 -2.55
CA ASP A 94 5.63 8.43 -2.65
C ASP A 94 4.99 8.39 -4.05
N ASN A 95 3.69 8.66 -4.10
CA ASN A 95 2.93 8.78 -5.35
C ASN A 95 3.01 7.51 -6.21
N VAL A 96 2.68 6.36 -5.66
CA VAL A 96 2.71 5.07 -6.35
C VAL A 96 1.32 4.46 -6.41
N LEU A 97 0.99 3.88 -7.56
CA LEU A 97 -0.18 3.03 -7.73
C LEU A 97 0.24 1.56 -7.86
N ILE A 98 -0.14 0.74 -6.91
CA ILE A 98 -0.11 -0.72 -7.02
C ILE A 98 -1.48 -1.17 -7.51
N GLY A 99 -1.54 -1.68 -8.74
CA GLY A 99 -2.77 -2.07 -9.40
C GLY A 99 -3.46 -3.26 -8.73
N MET A 100 -4.76 -3.44 -9.04
CA MET A 100 -5.59 -4.52 -8.50
C MET A 100 -4.96 -5.89 -8.78
N GLY A 101 -4.88 -6.76 -7.77
CA GLY A 101 -4.31 -8.11 -7.87
C GLY A 101 -2.82 -8.17 -8.16
N ALA A 102 -2.10 -7.04 -8.14
CA ALA A 102 -0.65 -7.05 -8.32
C ALA A 102 0.07 -7.65 -7.10
N ILE A 103 1.24 -8.23 -7.33
CA ILE A 103 2.07 -8.83 -6.28
C ILE A 103 3.43 -8.14 -6.29
N VAL A 104 3.81 -7.55 -5.16
CA VAL A 104 5.14 -6.98 -4.93
C VAL A 104 5.85 -7.83 -3.88
N MET A 105 6.94 -8.47 -4.30
CA MET A 105 7.67 -9.43 -3.46
C MET A 105 8.79 -8.77 -2.65
N ASP A 106 9.45 -9.58 -1.84
CA ASP A 106 10.51 -9.15 -0.91
C ASP A 106 11.65 -8.39 -1.58
N ASN A 107 12.16 -7.42 -0.81
CA ASN A 107 13.32 -6.60 -1.19
C ASN A 107 13.16 -5.83 -2.51
N CYS A 108 11.91 -5.59 -2.91
CA CYS A 108 11.62 -4.69 -4.02
C CYS A 108 11.66 -3.24 -3.57
N ILE A 109 12.05 -2.35 -4.48
CA ILE A 109 11.96 -0.90 -4.33
C ILE A 109 11.07 -0.39 -5.46
N ILE A 110 9.95 0.23 -5.10
CA ILE A 110 9.07 0.89 -6.04
C ILE A 110 9.33 2.39 -5.90
N GLU A 111 10.05 2.96 -6.85
CA GLU A 111 10.40 4.38 -6.80
C GLU A 111 9.19 5.27 -7.09
N SER A 112 9.28 6.52 -6.63
CA SER A 112 8.17 7.49 -6.70
C SER A 112 7.62 7.70 -8.10
N ASN A 113 6.35 8.10 -8.17
CA ASN A 113 5.66 8.43 -9.42
C ASN A 113 5.60 7.27 -10.40
N SER A 114 5.43 6.04 -9.92
CA SER A 114 5.36 4.85 -10.75
C SER A 114 4.06 4.06 -10.58
N ILE A 115 3.75 3.24 -11.57
CA ILE A 115 2.60 2.35 -11.59
C ILE A 115 3.06 0.91 -11.75
N VAL A 116 2.62 0.06 -10.85
CA VAL A 116 2.58 -1.40 -11.04
C VAL A 116 1.18 -1.73 -11.55
N ALA A 117 1.08 -2.20 -12.79
CA ALA A 117 -0.21 -2.47 -13.44
C ALA A 117 -0.98 -3.60 -12.74
N ALA A 118 -2.31 -3.65 -12.95
CA ALA A 118 -3.15 -4.72 -12.41
C ALA A 118 -2.64 -6.12 -12.80
N GLY A 119 -2.62 -7.04 -11.84
CA GLY A 119 -2.17 -8.42 -12.03
C GLY A 119 -0.67 -8.60 -12.27
N ALA A 120 0.13 -7.54 -12.21
CA ALA A 120 1.58 -7.65 -12.41
C ALA A 120 2.29 -8.31 -11.22
N VAL A 121 3.37 -9.03 -11.48
CA VAL A 121 4.21 -9.65 -10.43
C VAL A 121 5.61 -9.04 -10.46
N ILE A 122 5.89 -8.18 -9.49
CA ILE A 122 7.24 -7.64 -9.23
C ILE A 122 8.00 -8.67 -8.41
N THR A 123 8.94 -9.35 -9.05
CA THR A 123 9.72 -10.41 -8.42
C THR A 123 10.76 -9.84 -7.46
N GLN A 124 11.23 -10.67 -6.53
CA GLN A 124 12.21 -10.29 -5.49
C GLN A 124 13.41 -9.51 -6.04
N ASN A 125 13.88 -8.55 -5.28
CA ASN A 125 15.06 -7.71 -5.57
C ASN A 125 14.90 -6.80 -6.79
N THR A 126 13.68 -6.58 -7.28
CA THR A 126 13.42 -5.71 -8.42
C THR A 126 13.33 -4.25 -7.98
N VAL A 127 13.95 -3.36 -8.75
CA VAL A 127 13.79 -1.92 -8.63
C VAL A 127 12.89 -1.45 -9.78
N VAL A 128 11.71 -0.95 -9.43
CA VAL A 128 10.79 -0.26 -10.35
C VAL A 128 11.22 1.19 -10.41
N SER A 129 11.71 1.63 -11.56
CA SER A 129 12.26 2.97 -11.72
C SER A 129 11.18 4.06 -11.62
N SER A 130 11.56 5.20 -11.06
CA SER A 130 10.68 6.38 -10.95
C SER A 130 10.07 6.79 -12.30
N GLY A 131 8.83 7.23 -12.27
CA GLY A 131 8.13 7.73 -13.46
C GLY A 131 7.87 6.66 -14.52
N SER A 132 7.66 5.41 -14.14
CA SER A 132 7.47 4.32 -15.10
C SER A 132 6.26 3.43 -14.79
N ILE A 133 5.77 2.75 -15.83
CA ILE A 133 4.73 1.71 -15.73
C ILE A 133 5.37 0.35 -15.93
N TRP A 134 5.08 -0.56 -15.00
CA TRP A 134 5.52 -1.96 -15.06
C TRP A 134 4.31 -2.89 -15.12
N ALA A 135 4.35 -3.89 -16.00
CA ALA A 135 3.27 -4.84 -16.20
C ALA A 135 3.77 -6.24 -16.57
N GLY A 136 2.93 -7.24 -16.38
CA GLY A 136 3.17 -8.64 -16.77
C GLY A 136 3.63 -9.52 -15.61
N VAL A 137 3.86 -10.82 -15.93
CA VAL A 137 4.29 -11.88 -15.01
C VAL A 137 5.45 -12.67 -15.66
N PRO A 138 6.71 -12.48 -15.24
CA PRO A 138 7.19 -11.43 -14.35
C PRO A 138 7.05 -10.03 -14.97
N ALA A 139 6.86 -9.01 -14.14
CA ALA A 139 6.68 -7.65 -14.62
C ALA A 139 7.95 -7.08 -15.24
N LYS A 140 7.74 -6.28 -16.29
CA LYS A 140 8.80 -5.52 -16.98
C LYS A 140 8.33 -4.08 -17.17
N LYS A 141 9.27 -3.17 -17.32
CA LYS A 141 8.98 -1.78 -17.70
C LYS A 141 8.30 -1.74 -19.07
N VAL A 142 7.13 -1.14 -19.14
CA VAL A 142 6.36 -0.98 -20.38
C VAL A 142 6.67 0.35 -21.04
N LYS A 143 6.64 1.43 -20.25
CA LYS A 143 6.92 2.79 -20.73
C LYS A 143 7.27 3.74 -19.59
N ASP A 144 7.83 4.88 -19.93
CA ASP A 144 7.89 6.04 -19.04
C ASP A 144 6.53 6.74 -19.01
N ILE A 145 6.23 7.40 -17.90
CA ILE A 145 5.00 8.13 -17.70
C ILE A 145 5.25 9.61 -18.00
N ASP A 146 4.37 10.25 -18.74
CA ASP A 146 4.35 11.70 -18.83
C ASP A 146 3.94 12.25 -17.45
N GLN A 147 4.86 13.00 -16.84
CA GLN A 147 4.67 13.49 -15.47
C GLN A 147 3.49 14.48 -15.35
N SER A 148 3.12 15.16 -16.43
CA SER A 148 2.00 16.10 -16.43
C SER A 148 0.64 15.40 -16.35
N GLU A 149 0.48 14.25 -16.96
CA GLU A 149 -0.75 13.44 -16.89
C GLU A 149 -0.83 12.66 -15.59
N PHE A 150 0.31 12.20 -15.08
CA PHE A 150 0.39 11.23 -14.00
C PHE A 150 0.19 11.82 -12.60
N ALA A 151 0.78 12.99 -12.32
CA ALA A 151 0.67 13.61 -10.99
C ALA A 151 -0.79 13.92 -10.64
N GLY A 152 -1.60 14.25 -11.65
CA GLY A 152 -3.03 14.47 -11.50
C GLY A 152 -3.81 13.19 -11.17
N GLU A 153 -3.48 12.05 -11.82
CA GLU A 153 -4.27 10.82 -11.67
C GLU A 153 -4.05 10.12 -10.34
N ILE A 154 -2.80 9.97 -9.88
CA ILE A 154 -2.52 9.36 -8.56
C ILE A 154 -3.01 10.25 -7.42
N GLY A 155 -2.77 11.57 -7.51
CA GLY A 155 -3.31 12.52 -6.55
C GLY A 155 -4.84 12.42 -6.47
N ARG A 156 -5.51 12.38 -7.62
CA ARG A 156 -6.97 12.21 -7.71
C ARG A 156 -7.45 10.92 -7.04
N ILE A 157 -6.75 9.79 -7.24
CA ILE A 157 -7.13 8.52 -6.60
C ILE A 157 -7.01 8.65 -5.08
N SER A 158 -5.88 9.13 -4.56
CA SER A 158 -5.67 9.25 -3.11
C SER A 158 -6.68 10.21 -2.47
N ASP A 159 -6.96 11.36 -3.11
CA ASP A 159 -7.94 12.34 -2.63
C ASP A 159 -9.37 11.78 -2.67
N ASN A 160 -9.73 11.01 -3.71
CA ASN A 160 -11.02 10.33 -3.78
C ASN A 160 -11.20 9.32 -2.64
N TYR A 161 -10.15 8.56 -2.29
CA TYR A 161 -10.25 7.60 -1.19
C TYR A 161 -10.35 8.28 0.18
N VAL A 162 -9.78 9.46 0.37
CA VAL A 162 -10.05 10.30 1.55
C VAL A 162 -11.52 10.74 1.56
N MET A 163 -12.06 11.20 0.44
CA MET A 163 -13.46 11.58 0.30
C MET A 163 -14.40 10.38 0.56
N TYR A 164 -14.14 9.23 -0.08
CA TYR A 164 -14.96 8.02 0.10
C TYR A 164 -14.98 7.56 1.55
N SER A 165 -13.82 7.58 2.23
CA SER A 165 -13.74 7.18 3.64
C SER A 165 -14.59 8.06 4.56
N ASN A 166 -14.80 9.33 4.21
CA ASN A 166 -15.65 10.21 5.01
C ASN A 166 -17.13 9.82 4.95
N TRP A 167 -17.60 9.27 3.83
CA TRP A 167 -18.98 8.78 3.73
C TRP A 167 -19.29 7.68 4.76
N PHE A 168 -18.30 6.85 5.09
CA PHE A 168 -18.43 5.76 6.06
C PHE A 168 -18.16 6.19 7.50
N LYS A 169 -17.69 7.42 7.74
CA LYS A 169 -17.51 7.99 9.08
C LYS A 169 -18.73 8.75 9.57
N GLU A 170 -19.59 9.18 8.65
CA GLU A 170 -20.77 10.00 8.92
C GLU A 170 -22.02 9.16 9.25
N ASP A 171 -22.01 7.86 8.94
CA ASP A 171 -23.06 6.89 9.26
C ASP A 171 -22.72 6.10 10.56
#